data_2988ea766a841653fda1acb0c18457c5
#
_entry.id   2988ea766a841653fda1acb0c18457c5
#
_cell.length_a   1.000
_cell.length_b   1.000
_cell.length_c   1.000
_cell.angle_alpha   90.00
_cell.angle_beta   90.00
_cell.angle_gamma   90.00
#
_symmetry.space_group_name_H-M   'P 1'
#
loop_
_entity.id
_entity.type
_entity.pdbx_description
1 polymer ?
#
loop_
_entity_poly.entity_id
_entity_poly.type
_entity_poly.pdbx_seq_one_letter_code
_entity_poly.pdbx_strand_id
1 'polypeptide(L)'
;PNRMAENLAKRGIKDPNEGVEEPRFRTVVNIIFGGSTERMREMAFGNQEIDFDSKNGNSHIKRMPDIENWAKDIYDFVSEKYGEENIISFIVHLDEKNPHIHCALMPIDKENKFSFKKLFHGENKLAYKNYLFALHDDLAKVNEKWGLSRGTAIAETGARHRSTEDYRRWLAEECMTLEDRKANAEKALHDVRVELAIAEKKHKSFTTMIVNLQKESEELEKQLISLREMQRNSQVISIELAQKIQRLEHQKADVESKLEDKLAKLKETDQL
;
A
#
# COMPACT_ATOMS: atom_id res chain seq x y z
N PRO A 1 -17.24 -5.80 37.00
CA PRO A 1 -17.42 -7.16 37.55
C PRO A 1 -18.84 -7.42 37.97
N ASN A 2 -19.59 -6.42 38.48
CA ASN A 2 -20.90 -6.66 39.09
C ASN A 2 -22.09 -6.62 38.10
N ARG A 3 -21.93 -6.11 36.90
CA ARG A 3 -23.05 -5.88 35.96
C ARG A 3 -23.77 -7.17 35.55
N MET A 4 -23.01 -8.27 35.36
CA MET A 4 -23.57 -9.59 35.10
C MET A 4 -24.36 -10.08 36.32
N ALA A 5 -23.77 -10.05 37.52
CA ALA A 5 -24.42 -10.49 38.76
C ALA A 5 -25.69 -9.68 39.06
N GLU A 6 -25.64 -8.35 38.90
CA GLU A 6 -26.79 -7.47 39.08
C GLU A 6 -27.92 -7.77 38.07
N ASN A 7 -27.57 -8.05 36.84
CA ASN A 7 -28.53 -8.37 35.78
C ASN A 7 -29.20 -9.74 36.08
N LEU A 8 -28.42 -10.75 36.44
CA LEU A 8 -28.91 -12.07 36.79
C LEU A 8 -29.84 -11.99 38.01
N ALA A 9 -29.42 -11.25 39.04
CA ALA A 9 -30.24 -11.07 40.26
C ALA A 9 -31.60 -10.41 39.97
N LYS A 10 -31.61 -9.34 39.15
CA LYS A 10 -32.85 -8.66 38.70
C LYS A 10 -33.82 -9.58 37.97
N ARG A 11 -33.29 -10.58 37.24
CA ARG A 11 -34.05 -11.50 36.40
C ARG A 11 -34.34 -12.81 37.13
N GLY A 12 -33.86 -13.00 38.37
CA GLY A 12 -33.98 -14.23 39.12
C GLY A 12 -33.27 -15.44 38.48
N ILE A 13 -32.21 -15.19 37.72
CA ILE A 13 -31.44 -16.20 37.01
C ILE A 13 -30.21 -16.54 37.83
N LYS A 14 -29.98 -17.84 38.06
CA LYS A 14 -28.80 -18.32 38.78
C LYS A 14 -27.62 -18.48 37.82
N ASP A 15 -26.43 -18.02 38.23
CA ASP A 15 -25.20 -18.26 37.48
C ASP A 15 -24.85 -19.78 37.59
N PRO A 16 -24.77 -20.52 36.48
CA PRO A 16 -24.46 -21.94 36.49
C PRO A 16 -23.02 -22.25 36.94
N ASN A 17 -22.15 -21.26 37.02
CA ASN A 17 -20.77 -21.37 37.48
C ASN A 17 -20.58 -20.86 38.93
N GLU A 18 -21.66 -20.42 39.60
CA GLU A 18 -21.56 -19.89 40.94
C GLU A 18 -21.07 -20.97 41.90
N GLY A 19 -19.99 -20.69 42.63
CA GLY A 19 -19.38 -21.62 43.58
C GLY A 19 -18.63 -22.81 42.93
N VAL A 20 -18.43 -22.79 41.61
CA VAL A 20 -17.69 -23.84 40.90
C VAL A 20 -16.23 -23.39 40.73
N GLU A 21 -15.28 -24.17 41.21
CA GLU A 21 -13.84 -23.85 41.14
C GLU A 21 -13.34 -23.78 39.67
N GLU A 22 -13.81 -24.71 38.83
CA GLU A 22 -13.55 -24.71 37.40
C GLU A 22 -14.84 -24.45 36.60
N PRO A 23 -15.02 -23.25 35.97
CA PRO A 23 -16.21 -22.93 35.18
C PRO A 23 -16.42 -23.92 34.03
N ARG A 24 -17.60 -24.55 33.97
CA ARG A 24 -17.96 -25.52 32.93
C ARG A 24 -18.88 -24.93 31.86
N PHE A 25 -19.57 -23.86 32.19
CA PHE A 25 -20.54 -23.23 31.31
C PHE A 25 -19.96 -21.93 30.71
N ARG A 26 -20.27 -21.70 29.46
CA ARG A 26 -19.96 -20.39 28.80
C ARG A 26 -21.07 -19.41 29.18
N THR A 27 -20.79 -18.58 30.17
CA THR A 27 -21.75 -17.57 30.67
C THR A 27 -21.55 -16.19 30.07
N VAL A 28 -20.45 -15.97 29.33
CA VAL A 28 -20.17 -14.72 28.59
C VAL A 28 -19.68 -15.05 27.19
N VAL A 29 -20.15 -14.27 26.22
CA VAL A 29 -19.69 -14.29 24.83
C VAL A 29 -19.16 -12.91 24.50
N ASN A 30 -17.93 -12.86 24.03
CA ASN A 30 -17.31 -11.64 23.53
C ASN A 30 -17.40 -11.62 22.01
N ILE A 31 -17.96 -10.55 21.45
CA ILE A 31 -18.04 -10.32 20.02
C ILE A 31 -17.28 -9.02 19.72
N ILE A 32 -16.46 -9.03 18.69
CA ILE A 32 -15.77 -7.85 18.20
C ILE A 32 -16.42 -7.45 16.87
N PHE A 33 -16.87 -6.20 16.78
CA PHE A 33 -17.40 -5.63 15.56
C PHE A 33 -16.40 -4.59 15.03
N GLY A 34 -16.08 -4.69 13.76
CA GLY A 34 -15.17 -3.77 13.07
C GLY A 34 -15.27 -3.92 11.57
N GLY A 35 -14.42 -3.20 10.85
CA GLY A 35 -14.36 -3.22 9.40
C GLY A 35 -12.95 -2.97 8.89
N SER A 36 -12.83 -2.55 7.62
CA SER A 36 -11.54 -2.12 7.08
C SER A 36 -11.00 -0.94 7.87
N THR A 37 -9.71 -0.98 8.19
CA THR A 37 -9.03 0.05 9.00
C THR A 37 -9.25 1.45 8.44
N GLU A 38 -9.18 1.59 7.13
CA GLU A 38 -9.34 2.87 6.44
C GLU A 38 -10.74 3.45 6.68
N ARG A 39 -11.81 2.68 6.41
CA ARG A 39 -13.18 3.15 6.59
C ARG A 39 -13.54 3.38 8.05
N MET A 40 -13.09 2.50 8.96
CA MET A 40 -13.32 2.66 10.39
C MET A 40 -12.67 3.95 10.92
N ARG A 41 -11.46 4.27 10.47
CA ARG A 41 -10.76 5.51 10.85
C ARG A 41 -11.45 6.74 10.27
N GLU A 42 -11.90 6.69 9.01
CA GLU A 42 -12.66 7.76 8.38
C GLU A 42 -13.94 8.07 9.17
N MET A 43 -14.71 7.04 9.55
CA MET A 43 -15.92 7.20 10.37
C MET A 43 -15.62 7.73 11.78
N ALA A 44 -14.49 7.32 12.36
CA ALA A 44 -14.15 7.73 13.74
C ALA A 44 -13.57 9.14 13.81
N PHE A 45 -12.77 9.54 12.82
CA PHE A 45 -11.92 10.73 12.91
C PHE A 45 -11.95 11.62 11.66
N GLY A 46 -12.59 11.21 10.58
CA GLY A 46 -12.56 11.93 9.31
C GLY A 46 -11.14 12.07 8.75
N ASN A 47 -10.81 13.28 8.32
CA ASN A 47 -9.47 13.60 7.77
C ASN A 47 -8.45 14.06 8.84
N GLN A 48 -8.75 13.88 10.13
CA GLN A 48 -7.83 14.27 11.19
C GLN A 48 -6.62 13.33 11.24
N GLU A 49 -5.43 13.90 11.30
CA GLU A 49 -4.20 13.12 11.47
C GLU A 49 -4.07 12.65 12.92
N ILE A 50 -3.94 11.34 13.11
CA ILE A 50 -3.80 10.71 14.42
C ILE A 50 -2.44 10.04 14.49
N ASP A 51 -1.71 10.37 15.53
CA ASP A 51 -0.46 9.71 15.86
C ASP A 51 -0.71 8.64 16.94
N PHE A 52 -0.74 7.39 16.53
CA PHE A 52 -0.92 6.25 17.44
C PHE A 52 0.36 5.85 18.18
N ASP A 53 1.51 6.36 17.73
CA ASP A 53 2.81 6.02 18.31
C ASP A 53 3.37 7.16 19.19
N SER A 54 2.70 8.33 19.20
CA SER A 54 3.13 9.51 19.94
C SER A 54 2.80 9.43 21.41
N LYS A 55 3.77 9.79 22.23
CA LYS A 55 3.58 10.03 23.67
C LYS A 55 2.87 11.35 23.98
N ASN A 56 2.71 12.21 22.98
CA ASN A 56 2.16 13.57 23.15
C ASN A 56 0.63 13.62 23.21
N GLY A 57 -0.02 12.49 23.04
CA GLY A 57 -1.48 12.38 23.10
C GLY A 57 -2.21 13.06 21.93
N ASN A 58 -3.42 12.60 21.69
CA ASN A 58 -4.32 13.08 20.62
C ASN A 58 -5.47 13.93 21.17
N SER A 59 -5.23 14.76 22.21
CA SER A 59 -6.27 15.53 22.90
C SER A 59 -7.01 16.53 22.00
N HIS A 60 -6.43 16.88 20.86
CA HIS A 60 -7.02 17.77 19.85
C HIS A 60 -8.00 17.04 18.92
N ILE A 61 -7.96 15.71 18.87
CA ILE A 61 -8.79 14.90 17.99
C ILE A 61 -10.23 14.87 18.48
N LYS A 62 -11.16 15.17 17.57
CA LYS A 62 -12.59 15.08 17.83
C LYS A 62 -13.18 13.85 17.17
N ARG A 63 -13.94 13.11 17.95
CA ARG A 63 -14.71 11.98 17.44
C ARG A 63 -15.80 12.48 16.48
N MET A 64 -15.91 11.81 15.33
CA MET A 64 -16.94 12.11 14.33
C MET A 64 -18.30 11.49 14.72
N PRO A 65 -19.42 12.11 14.33
CA PRO A 65 -20.75 11.55 14.60
C PRO A 65 -21.00 10.18 13.96
N ASP A 66 -20.34 9.89 12.84
CA ASP A 66 -20.54 8.65 12.08
C ASP A 66 -20.20 7.42 12.90
N ILE A 67 -19.09 7.43 13.65
CA ILE A 67 -18.71 6.29 14.48
C ILE A 67 -19.71 6.07 15.63
N GLU A 68 -20.30 7.14 16.16
CA GLU A 68 -21.32 7.03 17.21
C GLU A 68 -22.62 6.44 16.66
N ASN A 69 -23.04 6.90 15.49
CA ASN A 69 -24.24 6.40 14.83
C ASN A 69 -24.09 4.96 14.38
N TRP A 70 -22.90 4.60 13.82
CA TRP A 70 -22.58 3.22 13.52
C TRP A 70 -22.62 2.34 14.77
N ALA A 71 -22.06 2.80 15.89
CA ALA A 71 -22.08 2.07 17.14
C ALA A 71 -23.50 1.85 17.66
N LYS A 72 -24.41 2.83 17.50
CA LYS A 72 -25.85 2.67 17.83
C LYS A 72 -26.50 1.60 16.96
N ASP A 73 -26.28 1.62 15.64
CA ASP A 73 -26.83 0.61 14.75
C ASP A 73 -26.36 -0.81 15.11
N ILE A 74 -25.08 -0.94 15.48
CA ILE A 74 -24.55 -2.25 15.95
C ILE A 74 -25.18 -2.63 17.31
N TYR A 75 -25.38 -1.66 18.21
CA TYR A 75 -26.05 -1.91 19.48
C TYR A 75 -27.47 -2.41 19.27
N ASP A 76 -28.23 -1.72 18.41
CA ASP A 76 -29.61 -2.07 18.07
C ASP A 76 -29.66 -3.49 17.43
N PHE A 77 -28.77 -3.76 16.50
CA PHE A 77 -28.63 -5.10 15.88
C PHE A 77 -28.38 -6.20 16.91
N VAL A 78 -27.49 -5.96 17.88
CA VAL A 78 -27.19 -6.92 18.94
C VAL A 78 -28.37 -7.08 19.88
N SER A 79 -29.04 -5.96 20.23
CA SER A 79 -30.20 -5.93 21.12
C SER A 79 -31.39 -6.68 20.52
N GLU A 80 -31.67 -6.48 19.24
CA GLU A 80 -32.74 -7.20 18.54
C GLU A 80 -32.45 -8.71 18.45
N LYS A 81 -31.21 -9.07 18.20
CA LYS A 81 -30.84 -10.46 17.96
C LYS A 81 -30.71 -11.30 19.23
N TYR A 82 -30.20 -10.72 20.31
CA TYR A 82 -29.83 -11.42 21.53
C TYR A 82 -30.54 -10.96 22.79
N GLY A 83 -31.29 -9.87 22.71
CA GLY A 83 -31.93 -9.20 23.86
C GLY A 83 -31.00 -8.17 24.49
N GLU A 84 -31.49 -6.94 24.65
CA GLU A 84 -30.76 -5.83 25.26
C GLU A 84 -30.32 -6.15 26.69
N GLU A 85 -31.19 -6.85 27.44
CA GLU A 85 -30.96 -7.29 28.79
C GLU A 85 -29.79 -8.29 28.94
N ASN A 86 -29.35 -8.90 27.83
CA ASN A 86 -28.22 -9.79 27.81
C ASN A 86 -26.88 -9.10 27.61
N ILE A 87 -26.89 -7.81 27.18
CA ILE A 87 -25.67 -7.03 26.95
C ILE A 87 -25.12 -6.54 28.30
N ILE A 88 -23.94 -7.00 28.67
CA ILE A 88 -23.26 -6.61 29.91
C ILE A 88 -22.17 -5.55 29.70
N SER A 89 -21.64 -5.46 28.50
CA SER A 89 -20.65 -4.44 28.13
C SER A 89 -20.72 -4.18 26.63
N PHE A 90 -20.63 -2.90 26.26
CA PHE A 90 -20.54 -2.46 24.86
C PHE A 90 -19.62 -1.23 24.84
N ILE A 91 -18.41 -1.42 24.33
CA ILE A 91 -17.34 -0.43 24.39
C ILE A 91 -16.78 -0.21 22.99
N VAL A 92 -16.71 1.06 22.58
CA VAL A 92 -16.09 1.48 21.34
C VAL A 92 -14.64 1.85 21.64
N HIS A 93 -13.70 1.12 21.08
CA HIS A 93 -12.27 1.39 21.17
C HIS A 93 -11.86 2.33 20.03
N LEU A 94 -11.35 3.50 20.38
CA LEU A 94 -10.86 4.54 19.48
C LEU A 94 -9.37 4.84 19.68
N ASP A 95 -8.76 4.23 20.67
CA ASP A 95 -7.36 4.38 21.06
C ASP A 95 -6.42 3.40 20.35
N GLU A 96 -6.98 2.47 19.59
CA GLU A 96 -6.23 1.51 18.79
C GLU A 96 -6.18 1.91 17.30
N LYS A 97 -5.21 1.33 16.57
CA LYS A 97 -5.02 1.62 15.13
C LYS A 97 -6.26 1.36 14.27
N ASN A 98 -7.08 0.42 14.66
CA ASN A 98 -8.35 0.11 14.00
C ASN A 98 -9.51 0.28 14.98
N PRO A 99 -10.33 1.31 14.86
CA PRO A 99 -11.52 1.48 15.69
C PRO A 99 -12.45 0.27 15.61
N HIS A 100 -12.94 -0.21 16.74
CA HIS A 100 -13.81 -1.37 16.81
C HIS A 100 -14.63 -1.38 18.09
N ILE A 101 -15.64 -2.25 18.15
CA ILE A 101 -16.50 -2.43 19.31
C ILE A 101 -16.21 -3.77 19.97
N HIS A 102 -16.05 -3.76 21.29
CA HIS A 102 -16.12 -4.94 22.13
C HIS A 102 -17.52 -5.04 22.75
N CYS A 103 -18.23 -6.10 22.43
CA CYS A 103 -19.54 -6.41 23.01
C CYS A 103 -19.44 -7.71 23.81
N ALA A 104 -19.71 -7.62 25.11
CA ALA A 104 -19.83 -8.79 25.96
C ALA A 104 -21.30 -9.02 26.31
N LEU A 105 -21.80 -10.21 26.08
CA LEU A 105 -23.19 -10.55 26.34
C LEU A 105 -23.33 -11.94 27.01
N MET A 106 -24.43 -12.12 27.73
CA MET A 106 -24.80 -13.40 28.34
C MET A 106 -25.60 -14.22 27.33
N PRO A 107 -25.24 -15.47 27.08
CA PRO A 107 -25.99 -16.36 26.19
C PRO A 107 -27.25 -16.92 26.89
N ILE A 108 -28.17 -16.02 27.23
CA ILE A 108 -29.42 -16.36 27.89
C ILE A 108 -30.56 -16.31 26.85
N ASP A 109 -31.33 -17.38 26.78
CA ASP A 109 -32.44 -17.50 25.86
C ASP A 109 -33.74 -16.84 26.39
N LYS A 110 -34.79 -16.87 25.57
CA LYS A 110 -36.08 -16.29 25.92
C LYS A 110 -36.78 -16.97 27.10
N GLU A 111 -36.28 -18.14 27.51
CA GLU A 111 -36.77 -18.89 28.66
C GLU A 111 -35.96 -18.58 29.92
N ASN A 112 -35.11 -17.55 29.89
CA ASN A 112 -34.20 -17.18 30.97
C ASN A 112 -33.19 -18.27 31.37
N LYS A 113 -32.74 -19.07 30.40
CA LYS A 113 -31.74 -20.12 30.62
C LYS A 113 -30.46 -19.83 29.88
N PHE A 114 -29.31 -20.09 30.49
CA PHE A 114 -28.03 -20.09 29.80
C PHE A 114 -28.01 -21.16 28.71
N SER A 115 -27.92 -20.76 27.47
CA SER A 115 -28.07 -21.60 26.27
C SER A 115 -27.07 -21.26 25.18
N PHE A 116 -25.77 -21.23 25.54
CA PHE A 116 -24.72 -20.91 24.55
C PHE A 116 -24.82 -21.75 23.26
N LYS A 117 -25.05 -23.08 23.45
CA LYS A 117 -25.14 -23.98 22.29
C LYS A 117 -26.33 -23.65 21.40
N LYS A 118 -27.49 -23.31 21.96
CA LYS A 118 -28.70 -22.97 21.23
C LYS A 118 -28.55 -21.63 20.47
N LEU A 119 -27.91 -20.63 21.08
CA LEU A 119 -27.82 -19.29 20.57
C LEU A 119 -26.65 -19.05 19.61
N PHE A 120 -25.52 -19.73 19.81
CA PHE A 120 -24.28 -19.44 19.10
C PHE A 120 -23.65 -20.64 18.40
N HIS A 121 -23.92 -21.84 18.75
CA HIS A 121 -23.21 -23.01 18.23
C HIS A 121 -24.10 -23.93 17.37
N GLY A 122 -25.35 -24.05 17.70
CA GLY A 122 -26.22 -25.04 17.08
C GLY A 122 -25.84 -26.48 17.48
N GLU A 123 -26.46 -27.46 16.85
CA GLU A 123 -26.34 -28.89 17.23
C GLU A 123 -25.04 -29.55 16.74
N ASN A 124 -24.49 -29.05 15.61
CA ASN A 124 -23.32 -29.61 14.94
C ASN A 124 -22.48 -28.55 14.23
N LYS A 125 -21.33 -28.96 13.68
CA LYS A 125 -20.42 -28.07 12.96
C LYS A 125 -21.05 -27.34 11.74
N LEU A 126 -21.97 -28.02 11.05
CA LEU A 126 -22.65 -27.41 9.91
C LEU A 126 -23.63 -26.33 10.37
N ALA A 127 -24.41 -26.59 11.42
CA ALA A 127 -25.30 -25.61 12.02
C ALA A 127 -24.52 -24.39 12.53
N TYR A 128 -23.39 -24.60 13.18
CA TYR A 128 -22.49 -23.51 13.60
C TYR A 128 -21.97 -22.69 12.41
N LYS A 129 -21.50 -23.36 11.37
CA LYS A 129 -21.03 -22.68 10.15
C LYS A 129 -22.14 -21.84 9.52
N ASN A 130 -23.32 -22.40 9.34
CA ASN A 130 -24.47 -21.72 8.76
C ASN A 130 -24.90 -20.51 9.61
N TYR A 131 -24.88 -20.66 10.94
CA TYR A 131 -25.14 -19.56 11.87
C TYR A 131 -24.15 -18.42 11.69
N LEU A 132 -22.85 -18.72 11.62
CA LEU A 132 -21.82 -17.69 11.41
C LEU A 132 -22.00 -16.98 10.06
N PHE A 133 -22.29 -17.72 8.98
CA PHE A 133 -22.56 -17.11 7.67
C PHE A 133 -23.76 -16.16 7.73
N ALA A 134 -24.87 -16.61 8.33
CA ALA A 134 -26.06 -15.79 8.48
C ALA A 134 -25.80 -14.55 9.34
N LEU A 135 -25.02 -14.69 10.43
CA LEU A 135 -24.64 -13.57 11.27
C LEU A 135 -23.83 -12.51 10.49
N HIS A 136 -22.88 -12.97 9.68
CA HIS A 136 -22.10 -12.08 8.82
C HIS A 136 -22.94 -11.41 7.73
N ASP A 137 -23.90 -12.13 7.15
CA ASP A 137 -24.81 -11.58 6.14
C ASP A 137 -25.77 -10.54 6.74
N ASP A 138 -26.31 -10.80 7.94
CA ASP A 138 -27.15 -9.85 8.66
C ASP A 138 -26.36 -8.59 9.09
N LEU A 139 -25.14 -8.77 9.58
CA LEU A 139 -24.26 -7.66 9.92
C LEU A 139 -23.88 -6.83 8.69
N ALA A 140 -23.67 -7.48 7.54
CA ALA A 140 -23.36 -6.78 6.29
C ALA A 140 -24.48 -5.82 5.87
N LYS A 141 -25.76 -6.21 6.06
CA LYS A 141 -26.92 -5.33 5.78
C LYS A 141 -26.91 -4.08 6.67
N VAL A 142 -26.57 -4.23 7.95
CA VAL A 142 -26.43 -3.08 8.88
C VAL A 142 -25.29 -2.17 8.46
N ASN A 143 -24.20 -2.77 7.99
CA ASN A 143 -22.98 -2.07 7.64
C ASN A 143 -22.99 -1.40 6.26
N GLU A 144 -23.91 -1.80 5.37
CA GLU A 144 -23.98 -1.31 3.99
C GLU A 144 -24.04 0.22 3.90
N LYS A 145 -24.91 0.85 4.69
CA LYS A 145 -25.04 2.32 4.73
C LYS A 145 -23.80 3.04 5.24
N TRP A 146 -22.92 2.33 5.93
CA TRP A 146 -21.64 2.84 6.43
C TRP A 146 -20.47 2.61 5.46
N GLY A 147 -20.74 2.07 4.27
CA GLY A 147 -19.70 1.76 3.29
C GLY A 147 -18.78 0.60 3.71
N LEU A 148 -19.25 -0.25 4.62
CA LEU A 148 -18.56 -1.47 5.04
C LEU A 148 -19.21 -2.67 4.33
N SER A 149 -18.44 -3.37 3.54
CA SER A 149 -18.88 -4.57 2.83
C SER A 149 -18.60 -5.84 3.64
N ARG A 150 -19.33 -6.90 3.30
CA ARG A 150 -19.03 -8.24 3.83
C ARG A 150 -17.62 -8.66 3.42
N GLY A 151 -16.86 -9.18 4.36
CA GLY A 151 -15.54 -9.75 4.07
C GLY A 151 -15.63 -10.93 3.12
N THR A 152 -14.59 -11.11 2.31
CA THR A 152 -14.49 -12.22 1.34
C THR A 152 -14.37 -13.56 2.06
N ALA A 153 -15.06 -14.57 1.56
CA ALA A 153 -15.04 -15.89 2.15
C ALA A 153 -13.64 -16.53 2.11
N ILE A 154 -13.28 -17.28 3.16
CA ILE A 154 -11.99 -18.01 3.24
C ILE A 154 -11.78 -18.92 2.03
N ALA A 155 -12.85 -19.50 1.50
CA ALA A 155 -12.79 -20.35 0.29
C ALA A 155 -12.29 -19.60 -0.95
N GLU A 156 -12.51 -18.29 -1.03
CA GLU A 156 -12.10 -17.45 -2.15
C GLU A 156 -10.68 -16.86 -1.92
N THR A 157 -10.39 -16.47 -0.69
CA THR A 157 -9.11 -15.86 -0.34
C THR A 157 -7.99 -16.87 -0.08
N GLY A 158 -8.34 -18.13 0.20
CA GLY A 158 -7.38 -19.14 0.67
C GLY A 158 -6.77 -18.82 2.04
N ALA A 159 -7.26 -17.78 2.74
CA ALA A 159 -6.75 -17.37 4.02
C ALA A 159 -6.89 -18.50 5.07
N ARG A 160 -5.78 -18.89 5.70
CA ARG A 160 -5.79 -19.90 6.76
C ARG A 160 -5.88 -19.22 8.11
N HIS A 161 -6.68 -19.80 9.00
CA HIS A 161 -6.62 -19.42 10.42
C HIS A 161 -5.22 -19.75 10.96
N ARG A 162 -4.53 -18.73 11.44
CA ARG A 162 -3.21 -18.85 12.08
C ARG A 162 -3.37 -18.50 13.56
N SER A 163 -2.61 -19.15 14.42
CA SER A 163 -2.47 -18.67 15.79
C SER A 163 -1.84 -17.28 15.79
N THR A 164 -2.02 -16.50 16.84
CA THR A 164 -1.41 -15.16 16.97
C THR A 164 0.12 -15.25 16.86
N GLU A 165 0.70 -16.32 17.38
CA GLU A 165 2.14 -16.57 17.34
C GLU A 165 2.64 -16.92 15.93
N ASP A 166 1.92 -17.81 15.23
CA ASP A 166 2.22 -18.14 13.84
C ASP A 166 2.05 -16.94 12.91
N TYR A 167 1.05 -16.09 13.17
CA TYR A 167 0.84 -14.86 12.43
C TYR A 167 2.00 -13.86 12.64
N ARG A 168 2.44 -13.67 13.88
CA ARG A 168 3.58 -12.80 14.20
C ARG A 168 4.87 -13.30 13.56
N ARG A 169 5.11 -14.61 13.59
CA ARG A 169 6.29 -15.22 12.94
C ARG A 169 6.26 -15.01 11.45
N TRP A 170 5.15 -15.32 10.82
CA TRP A 170 4.98 -15.07 9.38
C TRP A 170 5.13 -13.60 9.01
N LEU A 171 4.57 -12.68 9.81
CA LEU A 171 4.71 -11.24 9.57
C LEU A 171 6.16 -10.79 9.67
N ALA A 172 6.92 -11.32 10.64
CA ALA A 172 8.34 -11.03 10.77
C ALA A 172 9.14 -11.51 9.54
N GLU A 173 8.86 -12.72 9.05
CA GLU A 173 9.48 -13.28 7.84
C GLU A 173 9.15 -12.45 6.58
N GLU A 174 7.90 -12.02 6.43
CA GLU A 174 7.48 -11.14 5.34
C GLU A 174 8.16 -9.76 5.42
N CYS A 175 8.25 -9.17 6.61
CA CYS A 175 8.96 -7.91 6.82
C CYS A 175 10.42 -8.02 6.40
N MET A 176 11.14 -9.07 6.83
CA MET A 176 12.53 -9.31 6.42
C MET A 176 12.65 -9.45 4.89
N THR A 177 11.75 -10.22 4.28
CA THR A 177 11.73 -10.39 2.81
C THR A 177 11.51 -9.07 2.07
N LEU A 178 10.63 -8.21 2.59
CA LEU A 178 10.36 -6.89 2.01
C LEU A 178 11.54 -5.93 2.23
N GLU A 179 12.21 -5.99 3.37
CA GLU A 179 13.43 -5.21 3.64
C GLU A 179 14.55 -5.61 2.67
N ASP A 180 14.77 -6.91 2.44
CA ASP A 180 15.74 -7.41 1.47
C ASP A 180 15.41 -6.96 0.04
N ARG A 181 14.14 -7.04 -0.36
CA ARG A 181 13.69 -6.55 -1.67
C ARG A 181 13.90 -5.05 -1.82
N LYS A 182 13.61 -4.29 -0.77
CA LYS A 182 13.84 -2.84 -0.73
C LYS A 182 15.33 -2.53 -0.89
N ALA A 183 16.20 -3.17 -0.13
CA ALA A 183 17.65 -2.98 -0.21
C ALA A 183 18.19 -3.30 -1.61
N ASN A 184 17.73 -4.41 -2.22
CA ASN A 184 18.11 -4.78 -3.58
C ASN A 184 17.62 -3.78 -4.62
N ALA A 185 16.39 -3.25 -4.48
CA ALA A 185 15.86 -2.23 -5.37
C ALA A 185 16.60 -0.89 -5.23
N GLU A 186 16.95 -0.49 -4.02
CA GLU A 186 17.75 0.71 -3.75
C GLU A 186 19.15 0.61 -4.38
N LYS A 187 19.79 -0.57 -4.28
CA LYS A 187 21.07 -0.84 -4.93
C LYS A 187 20.96 -0.75 -6.46
N ALA A 188 19.96 -1.42 -7.05
CA ALA A 188 19.73 -1.38 -8.49
C ALA A 188 19.48 0.05 -8.97
N LEU A 189 18.71 0.83 -8.22
CA LEU A 189 18.46 2.25 -8.51
C LEU A 189 19.76 3.07 -8.46
N HIS A 190 20.63 2.80 -7.49
CA HIS A 190 21.94 3.44 -7.40
C HIS A 190 22.79 3.13 -8.62
N ASP A 191 22.88 1.86 -9.01
CA ASP A 191 23.66 1.42 -10.16
C ASP A 191 23.18 2.09 -11.46
N VAL A 192 21.87 2.12 -11.70
CA VAL A 192 21.27 2.82 -12.86
C VAL A 192 21.57 4.32 -12.84
N ARG A 193 21.54 4.97 -11.66
CA ARG A 193 21.89 6.40 -11.55
C ARG A 193 23.36 6.66 -11.90
N VAL A 194 24.26 5.78 -11.50
CA VAL A 194 25.68 5.88 -11.86
C VAL A 194 25.88 5.71 -13.36
N GLU A 195 25.24 4.71 -13.96
CA GLU A 195 25.29 4.50 -15.42
C GLU A 195 24.74 5.69 -16.19
N LEU A 196 23.62 6.24 -15.75
CA LEU A 196 23.01 7.44 -16.33
C LEU A 196 23.97 8.64 -16.31
N ALA A 197 24.60 8.90 -15.16
CA ALA A 197 25.57 9.99 -15.03
C ALA A 197 26.79 9.81 -15.97
N ILE A 198 27.25 8.58 -16.16
CA ILE A 198 28.31 8.27 -17.11
C ILE A 198 27.85 8.51 -18.55
N ALA A 199 26.63 8.08 -18.89
CA ALA A 199 26.05 8.28 -20.22
C ALA A 199 25.87 9.77 -20.53
N GLU A 200 25.35 10.56 -19.60
CA GLU A 200 25.19 12.02 -19.73
C GLU A 200 26.55 12.72 -19.96
N LYS A 201 27.59 12.31 -19.22
CA LYS A 201 28.94 12.85 -19.42
C LYS A 201 29.47 12.53 -20.81
N LYS A 202 29.29 11.28 -21.28
CA LYS A 202 29.69 10.87 -22.63
C LYS A 202 28.92 11.66 -23.71
N HIS A 203 27.61 11.79 -23.53
CA HIS A 203 26.76 12.57 -24.44
C HIS A 203 27.26 14.02 -24.57
N LYS A 204 27.48 14.69 -23.44
CA LYS A 204 28.03 16.06 -23.44
C LYS A 204 29.40 16.16 -24.15
N SER A 205 30.29 15.20 -23.94
CA SER A 205 31.59 15.12 -24.61
C SER A 205 31.43 14.95 -26.11
N PHE A 206 30.57 14.06 -26.58
CA PHE A 206 30.30 13.85 -27.99
C PHE A 206 29.69 15.08 -28.65
N THR A 207 28.72 15.72 -27.98
CA THR A 207 28.12 16.98 -28.50
C THR A 207 29.16 18.06 -28.71
N THR A 208 30.07 18.24 -27.74
CA THR A 208 31.16 19.22 -27.87
C THR A 208 32.08 18.86 -29.04
N MET A 209 32.41 17.59 -29.21
CA MET A 209 33.27 17.12 -30.29
C MET A 209 32.63 17.32 -31.68
N ILE A 210 31.32 17.07 -31.80
CA ILE A 210 30.56 17.32 -33.03
C ILE A 210 30.60 18.80 -33.39
N VAL A 211 30.36 19.68 -32.45
CA VAL A 211 30.41 21.14 -32.70
C VAL A 211 31.80 21.60 -33.17
N ASN A 212 32.87 21.04 -32.59
CA ASN A 212 34.22 21.39 -33.01
C ASN A 212 34.55 20.86 -34.42
N LEU A 213 34.14 19.61 -34.73
CA LEU A 213 34.34 19.06 -36.09
C LEU A 213 33.53 19.80 -37.15
N GLN A 214 32.32 20.26 -36.81
CA GLN A 214 31.51 21.09 -37.70
C GLN A 214 32.23 22.41 -38.04
N LYS A 215 32.75 23.09 -37.02
CA LYS A 215 33.53 24.34 -37.22
C LYS A 215 34.78 24.14 -38.10
N GLU A 216 35.49 23.02 -37.86
CA GLU A 216 36.66 22.66 -38.65
C GLU A 216 36.29 22.37 -40.12
N SER A 217 35.19 21.66 -40.34
CA SER A 217 34.65 21.42 -41.69
C SER A 217 34.30 22.71 -42.43
N GLU A 218 33.58 23.63 -41.73
CA GLU A 218 33.23 24.95 -42.32
C GLU A 218 34.47 25.79 -42.69
N GLU A 219 35.50 25.75 -41.84
CA GLU A 219 36.74 26.50 -42.11
C GLU A 219 37.50 25.89 -43.28
N LEU A 220 37.59 24.57 -43.38
CA LEU A 220 38.20 23.89 -44.54
C LEU A 220 37.42 24.17 -45.82
N GLU A 221 36.11 24.27 -45.77
CA GLU A 221 35.27 24.60 -46.91
C GLU A 221 35.52 26.02 -47.42
N LYS A 222 35.65 27.01 -46.52
CA LYS A 222 36.04 28.38 -46.87
C LYS A 222 37.42 28.44 -47.52
N GLN A 223 38.39 27.70 -47.00
CA GLN A 223 39.73 27.62 -47.58
C GLN A 223 39.71 27.01 -48.96
N LEU A 224 38.92 25.95 -49.19
CA LEU A 224 38.75 25.34 -50.51
C LEU A 224 38.15 26.31 -51.51
N ILE A 225 37.11 27.05 -51.12
CA ILE A 225 36.50 28.08 -51.96
C ILE A 225 37.52 29.14 -52.38
N SER A 226 38.23 29.64 -51.36
CA SER A 226 39.30 30.66 -51.60
C SER A 226 40.39 30.19 -52.59
N LEU A 227 40.88 28.94 -52.40
CA LEU A 227 41.89 28.35 -53.27
C LEU A 227 41.38 28.08 -54.69
N ARG A 228 40.12 27.68 -54.85
CA ARG A 228 39.46 27.49 -56.15
C ARG A 228 39.29 28.80 -56.87
N GLU A 229 38.99 29.91 -56.17
CA GLU A 229 38.92 31.25 -56.73
C GLU A 229 40.30 31.76 -57.21
N MET A 230 41.34 31.56 -56.37
CA MET A 230 42.72 31.85 -56.77
C MET A 230 43.15 31.05 -58.01
N GLN A 231 42.78 29.75 -58.07
CA GLN A 231 43.05 28.90 -59.22
C GLN A 231 42.37 29.43 -60.52
N ARG A 232 41.11 29.90 -60.42
CA ARG A 232 40.37 30.46 -61.54
C ARG A 232 40.96 31.75 -62.02
N ASN A 233 41.51 32.59 -61.12
CA ASN A 233 42.05 33.89 -61.43
C ASN A 233 43.51 33.81 -61.89
N SER A 234 44.19 32.73 -61.75
CA SER A 234 45.59 32.51 -62.16
C SER A 234 45.63 31.60 -63.38
N GLN A 235 46.21 32.13 -64.51
CA GLN A 235 46.45 31.34 -65.72
C GLN A 235 47.59 30.31 -65.57
N VAL A 236 48.27 30.28 -64.43
CA VAL A 236 49.32 29.31 -64.10
C VAL A 236 48.91 28.48 -62.90
N ILE A 237 48.45 27.27 -63.16
CA ILE A 237 48.19 26.34 -62.09
C ILE A 237 49.53 25.84 -61.58
N SER A 238 50.02 26.32 -60.42
CA SER A 238 51.18 25.71 -59.80
C SER A 238 50.80 24.29 -59.28
N ILE A 239 51.68 23.34 -59.56
CA ILE A 239 51.52 21.96 -59.11
C ILE A 239 51.33 21.91 -57.61
N GLU A 240 51.93 22.83 -56.86
CA GLU A 240 51.77 22.93 -55.38
C GLU A 240 50.33 23.34 -54.97
N LEU A 241 49.66 24.18 -55.74
CA LEU A 241 48.27 24.59 -55.41
C LEU A 241 47.29 23.43 -55.62
N ALA A 242 47.45 22.68 -56.72
CA ALA A 242 46.65 21.49 -56.99
C ALA A 242 46.85 20.42 -55.90
N GLN A 243 48.10 20.20 -55.48
CA GLN A 243 48.40 19.29 -54.39
C GLN A 243 47.81 19.77 -53.05
N LYS A 244 47.79 21.06 -52.79
CA LYS A 244 47.21 21.62 -51.60
C LYS A 244 45.67 21.46 -51.55
N ILE A 245 45.01 21.72 -52.69
CA ILE A 245 43.58 21.46 -52.86
C ILE A 245 43.27 19.99 -52.58
N GLN A 246 43.98 19.06 -53.19
CA GLN A 246 43.77 17.65 -53.00
C GLN A 246 43.99 17.19 -51.53
N ARG A 247 44.99 17.74 -50.82
CA ARG A 247 45.20 17.48 -49.40
C ARG A 247 44.04 17.99 -48.53
N LEU A 248 43.54 19.21 -48.83
CA LEU A 248 42.41 19.80 -48.09
C LEU A 248 41.10 19.03 -48.36
N GLU A 249 40.88 18.56 -49.57
CA GLU A 249 39.75 17.69 -49.91
C GLU A 249 39.79 16.36 -49.15
N HIS A 250 40.97 15.77 -49.02
CA HIS A 250 41.13 14.56 -48.23
C HIS A 250 40.91 14.79 -46.74
N GLN A 251 41.45 15.89 -46.20
CA GLN A 251 41.23 16.26 -44.81
C GLN A 251 39.72 16.52 -44.51
N LYS A 252 39.03 17.22 -45.45
CA LYS A 252 37.57 17.42 -45.32
C LYS A 252 36.81 16.10 -45.26
N ALA A 253 37.10 15.16 -46.15
CA ALA A 253 36.48 13.84 -46.17
C ALA A 253 36.75 13.04 -44.87
N ASP A 254 37.95 13.14 -44.32
CA ASP A 254 38.32 12.49 -43.04
C ASP A 254 37.56 13.07 -41.86
N VAL A 255 37.39 14.41 -41.81
CA VAL A 255 36.58 15.11 -40.79
C VAL A 255 35.09 14.75 -40.90
N GLU A 256 34.55 14.73 -42.12
CA GLU A 256 33.15 14.35 -42.37
C GLU A 256 32.89 12.92 -41.96
N SER A 257 33.77 11.96 -42.25
CA SER A 257 33.67 10.58 -41.82
C SER A 257 33.69 10.45 -40.27
N LYS A 258 34.60 11.18 -39.61
CA LYS A 258 34.63 11.24 -38.13
C LYS A 258 33.37 11.84 -37.51
N LEU A 259 32.79 12.85 -38.18
CA LEU A 259 31.53 13.45 -37.77
C LEU A 259 30.38 12.45 -37.86
N GLU A 260 30.27 11.71 -38.96
CA GLU A 260 29.25 10.68 -39.16
C GLU A 260 29.37 9.57 -38.11
N ASP A 261 30.59 9.07 -37.82
CA ASP A 261 30.86 8.07 -36.81
C ASP A 261 30.43 8.53 -35.39
N LYS A 262 30.70 9.82 -35.09
CA LYS A 262 30.31 10.39 -33.79
C LYS A 262 28.80 10.62 -33.68
N LEU A 263 28.16 11.05 -34.76
CA LEU A 263 26.70 11.17 -34.83
C LEU A 263 26.01 9.81 -34.70
N ALA A 264 26.56 8.76 -35.30
CA ALA A 264 26.04 7.39 -35.12
C ALA A 264 26.12 6.93 -33.66
N LYS A 265 27.29 7.14 -33.02
CA LYS A 265 27.48 6.81 -31.58
C LYS A 265 26.60 7.64 -30.64
N LEU A 266 26.31 8.88 -30.98
CA LEU A 266 25.38 9.71 -30.23
C LEU A 266 23.97 9.16 -30.30
N LYS A 267 23.50 8.78 -31.50
CA LYS A 267 22.16 8.16 -31.67
C LYS A 267 22.01 6.83 -30.93
N GLU A 268 23.07 6.03 -30.85
CA GLU A 268 23.08 4.80 -30.05
C GLU A 268 22.98 5.07 -28.53
N THR A 269 23.58 6.18 -28.06
CA THR A 269 23.50 6.60 -26.65
C THR A 269 22.15 7.23 -26.28
N ASP A 270 21.44 7.81 -27.24
CA ASP A 270 20.09 8.37 -27.01
C ASP A 270 18.98 7.30 -27.02
N GLN A 271 19.29 6.07 -27.44
CA GLN A 271 18.36 4.92 -27.45
C GLN A 271 18.49 4.00 -26.24
N LEU A 272 19.44 4.28 -25.32
CA LEU A 272 19.64 3.61 -24.02
C LEU A 272 19.00 4.40 -22.89
#